data_9e1d04f372c70d83c3a4ba295c421379
#
_entry.id   9e1d04f372c70d83c3a4ba295c421379
#
_cell.length_a   1.000
_cell.length_b   1.000
_cell.length_c   1.000
_cell.angle_alpha   90.00
_cell.angle_beta   90.00
_cell.angle_gamma   90.00
#
_symmetry.space_group_name_H-M   'P 1'
#
loop_
_entity.id
_entity.type
_entity.pdbx_description
1 polymer ?
#
loop_
_entity_poly.entity_id
_entity_poly.type
_entity_poly.pdbx_seq_one_letter_code
_entity_poly.pdbx_strand_id
1 'polypeptide(L)'
;TVLENRSSKEMFLFRVTCRSCSTEYGNKPIRFSRAGIPPATQSKKIIYDALYEQEFNEARRIAIRNAAEHMNYCPICKRLVCNQCFLICDDLDMCKQCAADLELQGKPVLVSFLEVK
;
A
#
# COMPACT_ATOMS: atom_id res chain seq x y z
N THR A 1 -5.41 -2.39 -10.91
CA THR A 1 -4.77 -2.84 -9.72
C THR A 1 -5.33 -2.15 -8.49
N VAL A 2 -4.88 -2.58 -7.32
CA VAL A 2 -5.38 -2.03 -6.07
C VAL A 2 -4.55 -0.86 -5.56
N LEU A 3 -3.37 -0.66 -6.09
CA LEU A 3 -2.51 0.45 -5.68
C LEU A 3 -2.92 1.71 -6.43
N GLU A 4 -3.40 2.69 -5.68
CA GLU A 4 -3.89 3.92 -6.26
C GLU A 4 -2.80 4.98 -6.27
N ASN A 5 -2.58 5.58 -7.43
CA ASN A 5 -1.59 6.64 -7.59
C ASN A 5 -2.25 7.99 -7.34
N ARG A 6 -1.88 8.63 -6.24
CA ARG A 6 -2.38 9.96 -5.89
C ARG A 6 -1.28 11.00 -5.97
N SER A 7 -0.27 10.73 -6.79
CA SER A 7 0.88 11.62 -6.93
C SER A 7 0.53 12.87 -7.71
N SER A 8 1.31 13.93 -7.49
CA SER A 8 1.23 15.18 -8.23
C SER A 8 2.59 15.47 -8.85
N LYS A 9 2.73 16.66 -9.44
CA LYS A 9 4.02 17.06 -10.02
C LYS A 9 5.08 17.27 -8.95
N GLU A 10 4.67 17.49 -7.72
CA GLU A 10 5.58 17.85 -6.64
C GLU A 10 5.71 16.80 -5.56
N MET A 11 4.82 15.81 -5.55
CA MET A 11 4.75 14.88 -4.44
C MET A 11 4.31 13.51 -4.91
N PHE A 12 4.93 12.47 -4.36
CA PHE A 12 4.60 11.09 -4.69
C PHE A 12 3.80 10.48 -3.56
N LEU A 13 2.63 9.92 -3.90
CA LEU A 13 1.75 9.31 -2.93
C LEU A 13 1.00 8.16 -3.59
N PHE A 14 1.11 6.98 -2.97
CA PHE A 14 0.39 5.79 -3.40
C PHE A 14 -0.36 5.22 -2.22
N ARG A 15 -1.57 4.75 -2.43
CA ARG A 15 -2.41 4.21 -1.38
C ARG A 15 -3.09 2.93 -1.79
N VAL A 16 -3.26 2.06 -0.81
CA VAL A 16 -4.05 0.84 -0.93
C VAL A 16 -5.07 0.87 0.19
N THR A 17 -6.32 0.62 -0.13
CA THR A 17 -7.40 0.71 0.84
C THR A 17 -7.88 -0.70 1.21
N CYS A 18 -8.01 -0.97 2.51
CA CYS A 18 -8.61 -2.20 2.98
C CYS A 18 -10.06 -2.24 2.53
N ARG A 19 -10.46 -3.30 1.83
CA ARG A 19 -11.81 -3.41 1.30
C ARG A 19 -12.84 -3.73 2.38
N SER A 20 -12.40 -3.93 3.60
CA SER A 20 -13.28 -4.25 4.72
C SER A 20 -13.48 -3.06 5.66
N CYS A 21 -12.39 -2.45 6.13
CA CYS A 21 -12.49 -1.37 7.09
C CYS A 21 -12.11 0.00 6.52
N SER A 22 -11.69 0.07 5.26
CA SER A 22 -11.34 1.30 4.57
C SER A 22 -10.08 2.02 5.07
N THR A 23 -9.31 1.38 5.92
CA THR A 23 -8.01 1.93 6.33
C THR A 23 -7.06 1.93 5.15
N GLU A 24 -6.28 2.97 5.02
CA GLU A 24 -5.36 3.12 3.90
C GLU A 24 -3.92 2.87 4.32
N TYR A 25 -3.16 2.27 3.42
CA TYR A 25 -1.74 1.98 3.61
C TYR A 25 -0.97 2.42 2.37
N GLY A 26 0.33 2.57 2.50
CA GLY A 26 1.18 3.00 1.41
C GLY A 26 2.35 3.82 1.92
N ASN A 27 2.90 4.68 1.07
CA ASN A 27 3.99 5.54 1.49
C ASN A 27 3.44 6.83 2.10
N LYS A 28 4.24 7.46 2.95
CA LYS A 28 3.97 8.84 3.37
C LYS A 28 4.28 9.74 2.19
N PRO A 29 3.64 10.92 2.09
CA PRO A 29 3.93 11.82 0.98
C PRO A 29 5.43 12.08 0.87
N ILE A 30 5.98 11.90 -0.33
CA ILE A 30 7.40 12.08 -0.60
C ILE A 30 7.53 13.21 -1.60
N ARG A 31 8.19 14.30 -1.21
CA ARG A 31 8.35 15.45 -2.08
C ARG A 31 9.36 15.13 -3.18
N PHE A 32 9.04 15.50 -4.42
CA PHE A 32 9.97 15.41 -5.53
C PHE A 32 11.17 16.33 -5.24
N SER A 33 12.38 15.82 -5.42
CA SER A 33 13.59 16.56 -5.07
C SER A 33 13.74 17.86 -5.85
N ARG A 34 13.15 17.96 -7.04
CA ARG A 34 13.21 19.17 -7.88
C ARG A 34 11.90 19.92 -7.91
N ALA A 35 10.99 19.65 -6.96
CA ALA A 35 9.71 20.34 -6.91
C ALA A 35 9.92 21.84 -6.76
N GLY A 36 9.23 22.62 -7.60
CA GLY A 36 9.34 24.06 -7.57
C GLY A 36 10.57 24.62 -8.28
N ILE A 37 11.38 23.76 -8.90
CA ILE A 37 12.59 24.19 -9.60
C ILE A 37 12.47 23.78 -11.05
N PRO A 38 11.85 24.63 -11.91
CA PRO A 38 11.69 24.27 -13.33
C PRO A 38 13.04 24.17 -14.02
N PRO A 39 13.18 23.25 -14.98
CA PRO A 39 14.44 23.12 -15.71
C PRO A 39 14.67 24.33 -16.60
N ALA A 40 15.90 24.87 -16.57
CA ALA A 40 16.24 26.07 -17.29
C ALA A 40 16.67 25.81 -18.75
N THR A 41 17.14 24.59 -19.03
CA THR A 41 17.64 24.23 -20.37
C THR A 41 17.08 22.89 -20.78
N GLN A 42 17.24 22.55 -22.06
CA GLN A 42 16.79 21.24 -22.58
C GLN A 42 17.55 20.10 -21.89
N SER A 43 18.85 20.28 -21.67
CA SER A 43 19.63 19.26 -20.97
C SER A 43 19.13 19.06 -19.56
N LYS A 44 18.80 20.14 -18.86
CA LYS A 44 18.28 20.04 -17.51
C LYS A 44 16.89 19.45 -17.46
N LYS A 45 16.09 19.66 -18.53
CA LYS A 45 14.77 19.05 -18.59
C LYS A 45 14.87 17.53 -18.72
N ILE A 46 15.82 17.05 -19.50
CA ILE A 46 16.03 15.61 -19.64
C ILE A 46 16.39 15.00 -18.28
N ILE A 47 17.26 15.67 -17.53
CA ILE A 47 17.64 15.22 -16.19
C ILE A 47 16.46 15.29 -15.23
N TYR A 48 15.70 16.39 -15.31
CA TYR A 48 14.51 16.58 -14.48
C TYR A 48 13.51 15.44 -14.69
N ASP A 49 13.22 15.11 -15.95
CA ASP A 49 12.26 14.06 -16.26
C ASP A 49 12.77 12.70 -15.79
N ALA A 50 14.05 12.43 -15.95
CA ALA A 50 14.64 11.17 -15.49
C ALA A 50 14.61 11.04 -13.98
N LEU A 51 14.87 12.13 -13.26
CA LEU A 51 14.81 12.14 -11.82
C LEU A 51 13.38 11.92 -11.33
N TYR A 52 12.41 12.55 -12.01
CA TYR A 52 11.01 12.36 -11.64
C TYR A 52 10.63 10.87 -11.74
N GLU A 53 10.97 10.25 -12.87
CA GLU A 53 10.63 8.84 -13.06
C GLU A 53 11.34 7.96 -12.02
N GLN A 54 12.60 8.24 -11.74
CA GLN A 54 13.36 7.46 -10.79
C GLN A 54 12.77 7.57 -9.39
N GLU A 55 12.45 8.79 -8.95
CA GLU A 55 11.90 9.00 -7.63
C GLU A 55 10.46 8.51 -7.52
N PHE A 56 9.69 8.62 -8.59
CA PHE A 56 8.34 8.09 -8.67
C PHE A 56 8.37 6.56 -8.45
N ASN A 57 9.26 5.88 -9.16
CA ASN A 57 9.35 4.42 -9.05
C ASN A 57 9.83 4.00 -7.66
N GLU A 58 10.69 4.76 -7.04
CA GLU A 58 11.15 4.46 -5.69
C GLU A 58 10.02 4.62 -4.68
N ALA A 59 9.24 5.69 -4.79
CA ALA A 59 8.09 5.90 -3.93
C ALA A 59 7.07 4.77 -4.08
N ARG A 60 6.87 4.32 -5.32
CA ARG A 60 5.96 3.22 -5.59
C ARG A 60 6.43 1.92 -4.93
N ARG A 61 7.74 1.66 -4.97
CA ARG A 61 8.30 0.48 -4.31
C ARG A 61 8.09 0.53 -2.80
N ILE A 62 8.28 1.71 -2.21
CA ILE A 62 8.06 1.88 -0.77
C ILE A 62 6.60 1.61 -0.42
N ALA A 63 5.68 2.11 -1.23
CA ALA A 63 4.24 1.91 -0.99
C ALA A 63 3.88 0.43 -1.10
N ILE A 64 4.42 -0.26 -2.10
CA ILE A 64 4.15 -1.68 -2.30
C ILE A 64 4.67 -2.49 -1.10
N ARG A 65 5.86 -2.15 -0.63
CA ARG A 65 6.44 -2.84 0.53
C ARG A 65 5.57 -2.64 1.78
N ASN A 66 5.14 -1.41 2.01
CA ASN A 66 4.27 -1.12 3.15
C ASN A 66 2.96 -1.88 3.03
N ALA A 67 2.35 -1.87 1.85
CA ALA A 67 1.10 -2.59 1.63
C ALA A 67 1.29 -4.09 1.86
N ALA A 68 2.40 -4.65 1.40
CA ALA A 68 2.67 -6.08 1.56
C ALA A 68 2.77 -6.48 3.03
N GLU A 69 3.25 -5.57 3.87
CA GLU A 69 3.38 -5.84 5.30
C GLU A 69 2.06 -5.77 6.05
N HIS A 70 1.08 -5.06 5.52
CA HIS A 70 -0.16 -4.79 6.24
C HIS A 70 -1.41 -5.36 5.59
N MET A 71 -1.28 -5.91 4.39
CA MET A 71 -2.45 -6.35 3.63
C MET A 71 -2.39 -7.83 3.30
N ASN A 72 -3.57 -8.42 3.14
CA ASN A 72 -3.70 -9.83 2.82
C ASN A 72 -4.79 -10.01 1.78
N TYR A 73 -4.58 -10.96 0.89
CA TYR A 73 -5.53 -11.26 -0.17
C TYR A 73 -6.41 -12.42 0.28
N CYS A 74 -7.71 -12.19 0.36
CA CYS A 74 -8.63 -13.26 0.76
C CYS A 74 -8.86 -14.22 -0.42
N PRO A 75 -8.53 -15.50 -0.26
CA PRO A 75 -8.70 -16.45 -1.36
C PRO A 75 -10.15 -16.78 -1.68
N ILE A 76 -11.07 -16.46 -0.76
CA ILE A 76 -12.49 -16.75 -0.96
C ILE A 76 -13.16 -15.67 -1.79
N CYS A 77 -13.13 -14.41 -1.29
CA CYS A 77 -13.82 -13.31 -1.95
C CYS A 77 -12.91 -12.49 -2.86
N LYS A 78 -11.62 -12.80 -2.89
CA LYS A 78 -10.63 -12.13 -3.77
C LYS A 78 -10.43 -10.65 -3.47
N ARG A 79 -10.76 -10.22 -2.26
CA ARG A 79 -10.55 -8.83 -1.85
C ARG A 79 -9.27 -8.69 -1.06
N LEU A 80 -8.67 -7.51 -1.13
CA LEU A 80 -7.47 -7.18 -0.36
C LEU A 80 -7.91 -6.51 0.94
N VAL A 81 -7.53 -7.09 2.08
CA VAL A 81 -7.92 -6.60 3.40
C VAL A 81 -6.69 -6.49 4.28
N CYS A 82 -6.76 -5.61 5.28
CA CYS A 82 -5.64 -5.40 6.18
C CYS A 82 -5.54 -6.54 7.20
N ASN A 83 -4.43 -6.54 7.95
CA ASN A 83 -4.17 -7.59 8.94
C ASN A 83 -5.28 -7.71 9.97
N GLN A 84 -5.92 -6.61 10.34
CA GLN A 84 -6.98 -6.64 11.34
C GLN A 84 -8.28 -7.21 10.79
N CYS A 85 -8.43 -7.26 9.49
CA CYS A 85 -9.62 -7.77 8.83
C CYS A 85 -9.42 -9.15 8.22
N PHE A 86 -8.29 -9.78 8.50
CA PHE A 86 -7.93 -11.07 7.97
C PHE A 86 -7.70 -12.03 9.14
N LEU A 87 -8.27 -13.23 9.04
CA LEU A 87 -8.20 -14.20 10.11
C LEU A 87 -7.39 -15.42 9.70
N ILE A 88 -6.56 -15.87 10.62
CA ILE A 88 -5.83 -17.12 10.46
C ILE A 88 -6.72 -18.23 11.02
N CYS A 89 -7.20 -19.08 10.14
CA CYS A 89 -8.09 -20.19 10.47
C CYS A 89 -7.35 -21.50 10.32
N ASP A 90 -7.99 -22.58 10.75
CA ASP A 90 -7.33 -23.90 10.73
C ASP A 90 -7.00 -24.37 9.33
N ASP A 91 -7.97 -24.32 8.42
CA ASP A 91 -7.79 -24.88 7.08
C ASP A 91 -7.33 -23.85 6.07
N LEU A 92 -7.88 -22.66 6.13
CA LEU A 92 -7.63 -21.65 5.13
C LEU A 92 -7.82 -20.28 5.76
N ASP A 93 -6.83 -19.41 5.61
CA ASP A 93 -6.93 -18.03 6.11
C ASP A 93 -7.84 -17.22 5.20
N MET A 94 -8.67 -16.37 5.78
CA MET A 94 -9.65 -15.61 5.01
C MET A 94 -10.01 -14.31 5.73
N CYS A 95 -10.72 -13.42 5.04
CA CYS A 95 -11.14 -12.18 5.67
C CYS A 95 -12.27 -12.46 6.69
N LYS A 96 -12.48 -11.50 7.59
CA LYS A 96 -13.48 -11.65 8.64
C LYS A 96 -14.88 -11.90 8.09
N GLN A 97 -15.22 -11.23 6.98
CA GLN A 97 -16.54 -11.38 6.39
C GLN A 97 -16.76 -12.81 5.88
N CYS A 98 -15.78 -13.36 5.19
CA CYS A 98 -15.91 -14.74 4.69
C CYS A 98 -15.96 -15.73 5.84
N ALA A 99 -15.17 -15.50 6.90
CA ALA A 99 -15.20 -16.38 8.06
C ALA A 99 -16.56 -16.33 8.72
N ALA A 100 -17.16 -15.16 8.83
CA ALA A 100 -18.50 -15.03 9.40
C ALA A 100 -19.54 -15.74 8.53
N ASP A 101 -19.43 -15.58 7.22
CA ASP A 101 -20.37 -16.22 6.29
C ASP A 101 -20.30 -17.75 6.36
N LEU A 102 -19.10 -18.28 6.61
CA LEU A 102 -18.90 -19.73 6.70
C LEU A 102 -18.96 -20.23 8.13
N GLU A 103 -19.24 -19.34 9.08
CA GLU A 103 -19.33 -19.67 10.51
C GLU A 103 -18.06 -20.31 11.03
N LEU A 104 -16.92 -19.77 10.58
CA LEU A 104 -15.60 -20.21 11.01
C LEU A 104 -15.01 -19.20 11.99
N GLN A 105 -14.08 -19.67 12.80
CA GLN A 105 -13.39 -18.82 13.75
C GLN A 105 -11.90 -18.82 13.44
N GLY A 106 -11.26 -17.71 13.75
CA GLY A 106 -9.84 -17.58 13.55
C GLY A 106 -9.29 -16.44 14.36
N LYS A 107 -7.99 -16.19 14.24
CA LYS A 107 -7.31 -15.14 14.97
C LYS A 107 -6.80 -14.08 14.01
N PRO A 108 -6.87 -12.79 14.39
CA PRO A 108 -6.33 -11.74 13.53
C PRO A 108 -4.82 -11.91 13.32
N VAL A 109 -4.35 -11.44 12.18
CA VAL A 109 -2.93 -11.42 11.89
C VAL A 109 -2.27 -10.39 12.81
N LEU A 110 -1.20 -10.79 13.49
CA LEU A 110 -0.46 -9.86 14.34
C LEU A 110 0.47 -9.03 13.46
N VAL A 111 0.43 -7.72 13.65
CA VAL A 111 1.19 -6.82 12.81
C VAL A 111 2.65 -6.76 13.22
N SER A 112 2.93 -6.75 14.51
CA SER A 112 4.27 -6.46 15.00
C SER A 112 4.51 -7.11 16.33
N PHE A 113 5.74 -7.52 16.59
CA PHE A 113 6.13 -7.99 17.90
C PHE A 113 6.03 -6.91 18.95
N LEU A 114 6.11 -5.67 18.54
CA LEU A 114 6.02 -4.57 19.46
C LEU A 114 4.67 -4.53 20.13
N GLU A 115 3.66 -5.02 19.46
CA GLU A 115 2.31 -5.07 20.02
C GLU A 115 2.14 -6.18 21.01
N VAL A 116 3.05 -7.12 21.03
CA VAL A 116 2.99 -8.26 21.93
C VAL A 116 3.56 -7.91 23.28
N LYS A 117 4.36 -6.90 23.35
CA LYS A 117 4.98 -6.46 24.60
C LYS A 117 4.03 -5.69 25.50
#